data_4340bcf83804a97c0c3db0f91b820212
#
_entry.id   4340bcf83804a97c0c3db0f91b820212
#
_cell.length_a   1.000
_cell.length_b   1.000
_cell.length_c   1.000
_cell.angle_alpha   90.00
_cell.angle_beta   90.00
_cell.angle_gamma   90.00
#
_symmetry.space_group_name_H-M   'P 1'
#
loop_
_entity.id
_entity.type
_entity.pdbx_description
1 polymer ?
#
loop_
_entity_poly.entity_id
_entity_poly.type
_entity_poly.pdbx_seq_one_letter_code
_entity_poly.pdbx_strand_id
1 'polypeptide(L)'
;MTYEQRLCRIIVSPYNIGQNRKNEQLPIHSTGTEGEKDMQDFIRIHEDDNVAVALRPIAPGENLTVGQYQVTVGEEIPQGHKFALKPIAKGEEVIKYGFRIGYAKEDVAAGGWVHVHNLKTALGDLLEYQYEPVASGLKESAHAYFDGYRRADGRVGVRNEIWIIPTVGCVNSIAQALEKKAKKFVGGNVEDVIAFTHPYGCSQMGDDQENTRKVLADMIHHPNAGGVLVLGLGCENSNIPLLKEQYIGEYDDQRVKFLQCQDVEDEQEEAMKLLEELAVYAGAFSRETVDASELVIGMKCGGSDGLSGITANPTVGAFSDLLISKGGTTILTEVPEMFGAETLLMNRCETPELFDKTVHLINDFKNYFTSHNQTIYENPSPGNKKGGISTLEDKSLGCTQKSGSAPVKGVLAYAEPVKVKGLNLLSAPGNDLVAATALAVSGAQIVLFTTGRGTPFASPVPTVKISSNSKLAGHKNNWIDFNAGSMVEDKSKDQLAQELFDYVLAVASGKKVKAEEAGFHDMAIFKQGVTL
;
A
#
# COMPACT_ATOMS: atom_id res chain seq x y z
N MET A 1 33.60 13.31 -34.72
CA MET A 1 32.35 12.94 -34.07
C MET A 1 32.67 12.70 -32.60
N THR A 2 32.31 13.65 -31.78
CA THR A 2 32.64 13.71 -30.36
C THR A 2 31.73 12.78 -29.55
N TYR A 3 32.21 12.38 -28.42
CA TYR A 3 31.58 11.43 -27.45
C TYR A 3 30.14 11.82 -27.06
N GLU A 4 29.75 13.07 -27.23
CA GLU A 4 28.42 13.62 -26.93
C GLU A 4 27.33 13.25 -27.97
N GLN A 5 27.68 12.80 -29.14
CA GLN A 5 26.71 12.41 -30.17
C GLN A 5 26.26 10.94 -30.09
N ARG A 6 26.77 10.16 -29.13
CA ARG A 6 26.37 8.76 -28.89
C ARG A 6 25.37 8.58 -27.74
N LEU A 7 25.11 9.60 -26.95
CA LEU A 7 24.19 9.54 -25.79
C LEU A 7 22.73 9.84 -26.15
N CYS A 8 22.42 10.25 -27.36
CA CYS A 8 21.08 10.66 -27.77
C CYS A 8 20.26 9.58 -28.49
N ARG A 9 20.57 8.29 -28.33
CA ARG A 9 19.76 7.19 -28.89
C ARG A 9 19.61 5.99 -27.95
N ILE A 10 19.26 6.23 -26.72
CA ILE A 10 18.49 5.25 -25.96
C ILE A 10 17.06 5.82 -25.87
N ILE A 11 16.47 5.99 -27.02
CA ILE A 11 15.04 6.20 -27.14
C ILE A 11 14.43 4.85 -26.79
N VAL A 12 13.74 4.81 -25.65
CA VAL A 12 12.72 3.81 -25.40
C VAL A 12 11.77 3.90 -26.58
N SER A 13 11.77 2.88 -27.44
CA SER A 13 10.84 2.77 -28.56
C SER A 13 9.44 3.02 -28.05
N PRO A 14 8.64 3.92 -28.64
CA PRO A 14 7.28 4.15 -28.22
C PRO A 14 6.50 2.87 -28.45
N TYR A 15 6.17 2.17 -27.35
CA TYR A 15 5.19 1.10 -27.43
C TYR A 15 3.85 1.74 -27.77
N ASN A 16 3.40 1.47 -28.98
CA ASN A 16 2.11 1.85 -29.53
C ASN A 16 0.99 1.18 -28.70
N ILE A 17 0.58 1.80 -27.58
CA ILE A 17 -0.66 1.48 -26.89
C ILE A 17 -1.77 2.35 -27.54
N GLY A 18 -1.90 2.21 -28.81
CA GLY A 18 -2.95 2.88 -29.55
C GLY A 18 -3.56 1.92 -30.55
N GLN A 19 -4.58 1.19 -30.10
CA GLN A 19 -5.86 1.04 -30.81
C GLN A 19 -6.69 -0.06 -30.14
N ASN A 20 -7.86 0.34 -29.66
CA ASN A 20 -9.07 -0.46 -29.51
C ASN A 20 -8.87 -1.97 -29.75
N ARG A 21 -8.37 -2.70 -28.78
CA ARG A 21 -8.69 -4.12 -28.65
C ARG A 21 -9.56 -4.27 -27.41
N LYS A 22 -10.78 -4.75 -27.65
CA LYS A 22 -11.68 -5.25 -26.62
C LYS A 22 -10.86 -6.05 -25.62
N ASN A 23 -11.17 -5.90 -24.34
CA ASN A 23 -10.76 -6.82 -23.28
C ASN A 23 -11.25 -8.24 -23.62
N GLU A 24 -10.63 -8.88 -24.54
CA GLU A 24 -10.75 -10.31 -24.73
C GLU A 24 -9.77 -10.94 -23.73
N GLN A 25 -10.33 -11.46 -22.65
CA GLN A 25 -9.65 -12.45 -21.84
C GLN A 25 -9.11 -13.50 -22.81
N LEU A 26 -7.78 -13.62 -22.89
CA LEU A 26 -7.19 -14.74 -23.60
C LEU A 26 -7.73 -16.03 -22.93
N PRO A 27 -8.32 -16.94 -23.70
CA PRO A 27 -8.75 -18.21 -23.13
C PRO A 27 -7.53 -18.92 -22.57
N ILE A 28 -7.63 -19.30 -21.32
CA ILE A 28 -6.70 -20.20 -20.67
C ILE A 28 -6.84 -21.53 -21.41
N HIS A 29 -5.93 -21.81 -22.35
CA HIS A 29 -5.93 -23.09 -23.05
C HIS A 29 -5.43 -24.18 -22.12
N SER A 30 -6.38 -24.84 -21.45
CA SER A 30 -6.16 -26.17 -20.88
C SER A 30 -6.39 -27.22 -21.96
N THR A 31 -5.37 -27.99 -22.31
CA THR A 31 -5.57 -29.23 -23.03
C THR A 31 -5.61 -30.38 -22.02
N GLY A 32 -6.76 -30.52 -21.35
CA GLY A 32 -7.04 -31.67 -20.47
C GLY A 32 -8.45 -32.18 -20.77
N THR A 33 -8.59 -33.47 -20.83
CA THR A 33 -9.86 -34.20 -20.98
C THR A 33 -10.77 -33.96 -19.79
N GLU A 34 -12.08 -33.83 -20.04
CA GLU A 34 -13.14 -33.61 -19.04
C GLU A 34 -13.04 -34.62 -17.88
N GLY A 35 -12.73 -34.13 -16.67
CA GLY A 35 -12.80 -34.92 -15.45
C GLY A 35 -12.07 -34.43 -14.21
N GLU A 36 -10.96 -33.70 -14.32
CA GLU A 36 -10.23 -33.08 -13.22
C GLU A 36 -9.78 -31.69 -13.69
N LYS A 37 -10.12 -30.62 -12.93
CA LYS A 37 -9.51 -29.30 -13.16
C LYS A 37 -8.03 -29.43 -12.76
N ASP A 38 -7.14 -29.73 -13.73
CA ASP A 38 -5.72 -29.69 -13.51
C ASP A 38 -5.32 -28.29 -13.07
N MET A 39 -4.73 -28.18 -11.87
CA MET A 39 -4.14 -26.93 -11.41
C MET A 39 -3.04 -26.55 -12.39
N GLN A 40 -3.04 -25.31 -12.83
CA GLN A 40 -2.09 -24.78 -13.78
C GLN A 40 -0.68 -24.79 -13.17
N ASP A 41 0.28 -25.42 -13.83
CA ASP A 41 1.66 -25.58 -13.31
C ASP A 41 2.48 -24.29 -13.35
N PHE A 42 2.14 -23.39 -14.26
CA PHE A 42 2.85 -22.11 -14.51
C PHE A 42 1.91 -21.08 -15.13
N ILE A 43 2.34 -19.83 -15.13
CA ILE A 43 1.63 -18.73 -15.79
C ILE A 43 2.61 -17.88 -16.62
N ARG A 44 2.24 -17.59 -17.87
CA ARG A 44 2.79 -16.52 -18.68
C ARG A 44 1.83 -15.34 -18.62
N ILE A 45 2.28 -14.18 -18.16
CA ILE A 45 1.38 -13.09 -17.80
C ILE A 45 1.01 -12.25 -19.01
N HIS A 46 1.97 -11.99 -19.92
CA HIS A 46 1.77 -11.20 -21.12
C HIS A 46 2.34 -11.94 -22.35
N GLU A 47 1.81 -11.65 -23.54
CA GLU A 47 2.24 -12.30 -24.79
C GLU A 47 3.70 -12.00 -25.16
N ASP A 48 4.25 -10.85 -24.73
CA ASP A 48 5.64 -10.48 -24.97
C ASP A 48 6.62 -11.07 -23.95
N ASP A 49 6.12 -11.69 -22.87
CA ASP A 49 6.98 -12.27 -21.84
C ASP A 49 7.85 -13.39 -22.41
N ASN A 50 9.16 -13.32 -22.14
CA ASN A 50 10.11 -14.37 -22.46
C ASN A 50 10.41 -15.27 -21.25
N VAL A 51 9.69 -15.07 -20.15
CA VAL A 51 9.69 -15.93 -18.95
C VAL A 51 8.26 -16.30 -18.57
N ALA A 52 8.12 -17.43 -17.87
CA ALA A 52 6.90 -17.80 -17.16
C ALA A 52 7.19 -17.99 -15.66
N VAL A 53 6.15 -17.93 -14.82
CA VAL A 53 6.24 -18.09 -13.36
C VAL A 53 5.67 -19.44 -12.97
N ALA A 54 6.42 -20.21 -12.18
CA ALA A 54 6.02 -21.50 -11.65
C ALA A 54 4.94 -21.33 -10.57
N LEU A 55 3.81 -22.01 -10.70
CA LEU A 55 2.72 -22.02 -9.70
C LEU A 55 2.88 -23.17 -8.69
N ARG A 56 3.72 -24.16 -8.99
CA ARG A 56 4.23 -25.19 -8.09
C ARG A 56 5.74 -25.33 -8.26
N PRO A 57 6.46 -26.06 -7.38
CA PRO A 57 7.83 -26.47 -7.69
C PRO A 57 7.86 -27.35 -8.94
N ILE A 58 8.79 -27.06 -9.86
CA ILE A 58 8.98 -27.82 -11.11
C ILE A 58 10.33 -28.52 -11.02
N ALA A 59 10.33 -29.86 -11.26
CA ALA A 59 11.51 -30.67 -11.14
C ALA A 59 12.38 -30.61 -12.42
N PRO A 60 13.71 -30.86 -12.31
CA PRO A 60 14.57 -31.03 -13.47
C PRO A 60 14.09 -32.14 -14.38
N GLY A 61 14.12 -31.93 -15.69
CA GLY A 61 13.69 -32.88 -16.71
C GLY A 61 12.20 -32.85 -17.03
N GLU A 62 11.38 -32.05 -16.30
CA GLU A 62 9.98 -31.85 -16.68
C GLU A 62 9.88 -31.13 -18.02
N ASN A 63 8.95 -31.59 -18.88
CA ASN A 63 8.64 -30.96 -20.16
C ASN A 63 7.37 -30.16 -20.04
N LEU A 64 7.46 -28.86 -20.32
CA LEU A 64 6.36 -27.91 -20.20
C LEU A 64 5.99 -27.34 -21.58
N THR A 65 4.69 -27.22 -21.84
CA THR A 65 4.18 -26.54 -23.03
C THR A 65 3.51 -25.22 -22.62
N VAL A 66 4.14 -24.08 -22.97
CA VAL A 66 3.69 -22.73 -22.60
C VAL A 66 3.30 -21.99 -23.90
N GLY A 67 2.04 -22.09 -24.29
CA GLY A 67 1.58 -21.57 -25.58
C GLY A 67 2.34 -22.25 -26.73
N GLN A 68 3.12 -21.48 -27.49
CA GLN A 68 3.95 -21.99 -28.60
C GLN A 68 5.31 -22.56 -28.16
N TYR A 69 5.69 -22.41 -26.89
CA TYR A 69 7.00 -22.81 -26.39
C TYR A 69 6.93 -24.22 -25.80
N GLN A 70 7.89 -25.04 -26.17
CA GLN A 70 8.16 -26.34 -25.53
C GLN A 70 9.52 -26.23 -24.84
N VAL A 71 9.54 -26.37 -23.53
CA VAL A 71 10.75 -26.23 -22.72
C VAL A 71 10.96 -27.45 -21.82
N THR A 72 12.19 -27.91 -21.75
CA THR A 72 12.60 -28.90 -20.74
C THR A 72 13.32 -28.17 -19.63
N VAL A 73 12.83 -28.32 -18.40
CA VAL A 73 13.40 -27.65 -17.24
C VAL A 73 14.75 -28.28 -16.89
N GLY A 74 15.81 -27.46 -16.81
CA GLY A 74 17.18 -27.93 -16.58
C GLY A 74 17.57 -28.10 -15.12
N GLU A 75 16.88 -27.42 -14.23
CA GLU A 75 17.12 -27.37 -12.77
C GLU A 75 15.82 -27.18 -12.03
N GLU A 76 15.80 -27.36 -10.69
CA GLU A 76 14.59 -27.17 -9.89
C GLU A 76 14.16 -25.70 -9.91
N ILE A 77 12.90 -25.41 -10.29
CA ILE A 77 12.29 -24.09 -10.25
C ILE A 77 11.32 -24.01 -9.07
N PRO A 78 11.63 -23.23 -8.03
CA PRO A 78 10.73 -23.08 -6.89
C PRO A 78 9.41 -22.38 -7.27
N GLN A 79 8.34 -22.61 -6.51
CA GLN A 79 7.07 -21.90 -6.67
C GLN A 79 7.28 -20.37 -6.57
N GLY A 80 6.64 -19.61 -7.46
CA GLY A 80 6.74 -18.15 -7.55
C GLY A 80 7.98 -17.67 -8.33
N HIS A 81 8.89 -18.57 -8.71
CA HIS A 81 10.08 -18.22 -9.48
C HIS A 81 9.86 -18.33 -10.98
N LYS A 82 10.75 -17.67 -11.74
CA LYS A 82 10.67 -17.53 -13.19
C LYS A 82 11.59 -18.55 -13.89
N PHE A 83 11.16 -19.04 -15.03
CA PHE A 83 11.99 -19.82 -15.97
C PHE A 83 11.87 -19.24 -17.39
N ALA A 84 12.94 -19.36 -18.16
CA ALA A 84 13.02 -18.85 -19.53
C ALA A 84 12.19 -19.70 -20.50
N LEU A 85 11.38 -19.05 -21.36
CA LEU A 85 10.57 -19.73 -22.40
C LEU A 85 11.37 -20.00 -23.68
N LYS A 86 12.42 -19.25 -23.91
CA LYS A 86 13.37 -19.36 -25.02
C LYS A 86 14.77 -19.04 -24.50
N PRO A 87 15.84 -19.40 -25.24
CA PRO A 87 17.18 -18.94 -24.88
C PRO A 87 17.23 -17.42 -24.78
N ILE A 88 17.89 -16.91 -23.74
CA ILE A 88 18.13 -15.47 -23.50
C ILE A 88 19.63 -15.29 -23.46
N ALA A 89 20.20 -14.56 -24.43
CA ALA A 89 21.64 -14.34 -24.47
C ALA A 89 22.07 -13.30 -23.41
N LYS A 90 23.34 -13.36 -23.03
CA LYS A 90 23.96 -12.36 -22.16
C LYS A 90 23.74 -10.95 -22.71
N GLY A 91 23.19 -10.06 -21.88
CA GLY A 91 22.88 -8.68 -22.21
C GLY A 91 21.51 -8.48 -22.88
N GLU A 92 20.77 -9.55 -23.18
CA GLU A 92 19.39 -9.43 -23.64
C GLU A 92 18.43 -9.07 -22.51
N GLU A 93 17.30 -8.50 -22.89
CA GLU A 93 16.22 -8.12 -21.98
C GLU A 93 15.46 -9.34 -21.47
N VAL A 94 15.20 -9.37 -20.16
CA VAL A 94 14.22 -10.26 -19.56
C VAL A 94 12.91 -9.50 -19.41
N ILE A 95 11.85 -10.06 -20.01
CA ILE A 95 10.52 -9.40 -20.12
C ILE A 95 9.51 -10.19 -19.29
N LYS A 96 8.80 -9.49 -18.41
CA LYS A 96 7.68 -9.98 -17.60
C LYS A 96 6.64 -8.86 -17.46
N TYR A 97 5.36 -9.21 -17.46
CA TYR A 97 4.25 -8.25 -17.53
C TYR A 97 4.20 -7.41 -18.81
N GLY A 98 4.85 -7.86 -19.89
CA GLY A 98 5.03 -7.10 -21.12
C GLY A 98 6.12 -6.02 -21.03
N PHE A 99 6.87 -5.94 -19.92
CA PHE A 99 7.90 -4.94 -19.67
C PHE A 99 9.24 -5.57 -19.30
N ARG A 100 10.31 -4.84 -19.57
CA ARG A 100 11.66 -5.24 -19.18
C ARG A 100 11.79 -5.22 -17.64
N ILE A 101 12.19 -6.36 -17.07
CA ILE A 101 12.52 -6.49 -15.66
C ILE A 101 14.04 -6.48 -15.39
N GLY A 102 14.85 -6.37 -16.43
CA GLY A 102 16.30 -6.32 -16.32
C GLY A 102 17.01 -6.93 -17.53
N TYR A 103 18.31 -7.15 -17.40
CA TYR A 103 19.17 -7.76 -18.42
C TYR A 103 19.82 -9.05 -17.92
N ALA A 104 19.93 -10.07 -18.78
CA ALA A 104 20.65 -11.29 -18.50
C ALA A 104 22.16 -11.01 -18.27
N LYS A 105 22.74 -11.55 -17.20
CA LYS A 105 24.19 -11.43 -16.88
C LYS A 105 25.01 -12.44 -17.66
N GLU A 106 24.41 -13.53 -18.05
CA GLU A 106 24.98 -14.67 -18.78
C GLU A 106 23.91 -15.28 -19.69
N ASP A 107 24.29 -16.22 -20.55
CA ASP A 107 23.34 -16.94 -21.38
C ASP A 107 22.45 -17.84 -20.51
N VAL A 108 21.14 -17.77 -20.71
CA VAL A 108 20.14 -18.57 -20.03
C VAL A 108 19.47 -19.48 -21.06
N ALA A 109 19.56 -20.78 -20.88
CA ALA A 109 18.90 -21.74 -21.76
C ALA A 109 17.37 -21.70 -21.61
N ALA A 110 16.62 -22.14 -22.62
CA ALA A 110 15.19 -22.40 -22.45
C ALA A 110 14.96 -23.39 -21.31
N GLY A 111 13.99 -23.13 -20.43
CA GLY A 111 13.74 -23.90 -19.21
C GLY A 111 14.69 -23.61 -18.04
N GLY A 112 15.67 -22.71 -18.21
CA GLY A 112 16.60 -22.29 -17.15
C GLY A 112 15.95 -21.35 -16.14
N TRP A 113 16.36 -21.45 -14.89
CA TRP A 113 15.89 -20.58 -13.79
C TRP A 113 16.39 -19.14 -13.97
N VAL A 114 15.48 -18.16 -13.98
CA VAL A 114 15.81 -16.73 -14.10
C VAL A 114 15.65 -16.07 -12.74
N HIS A 115 16.78 -15.66 -12.14
CA HIS A 115 16.78 -15.04 -10.82
C HIS A 115 18.02 -14.14 -10.61
N VAL A 116 18.27 -13.68 -9.39
CA VAL A 116 19.34 -12.72 -9.04
C VAL A 116 20.76 -13.16 -9.44
N HIS A 117 21.03 -14.45 -9.60
CA HIS A 117 22.32 -14.96 -10.03
C HIS A 117 22.63 -14.61 -11.50
N ASN A 118 21.61 -14.65 -12.37
CA ASN A 118 21.75 -14.41 -13.82
C ASN A 118 20.96 -13.23 -14.37
N LEU A 119 20.29 -12.43 -13.51
CA LEU A 119 19.54 -11.22 -13.88
C LEU A 119 20.10 -9.99 -13.13
N LYS A 120 20.26 -8.87 -13.81
CA LYS A 120 20.62 -7.56 -13.24
C LYS A 120 19.57 -6.51 -13.58
N THR A 121 19.41 -5.52 -12.69
CA THR A 121 18.56 -4.35 -12.92
C THR A 121 19.03 -3.53 -14.11
N ALA A 122 18.11 -2.87 -14.78
CA ALA A 122 18.35 -1.86 -15.81
C ALA A 122 18.23 -0.43 -15.25
N LEU A 123 17.86 -0.29 -13.96
CA LEU A 123 17.74 1.01 -13.32
C LEU A 123 19.10 1.66 -13.12
N GLY A 124 19.16 2.95 -13.41
CA GLY A 124 20.30 3.83 -13.26
C GLY A 124 19.91 5.12 -12.55
N ASP A 125 20.54 6.22 -12.92
CA ASP A 125 20.34 7.56 -12.36
C ASP A 125 18.93 8.15 -12.61
N LEU A 126 18.76 9.43 -12.26
CA LEU A 126 17.56 10.21 -12.57
C LEU A 126 17.22 10.15 -14.06
N LEU A 127 15.95 9.98 -14.39
CA LEU A 127 15.46 9.93 -15.75
C LEU A 127 14.67 11.20 -16.07
N GLU A 128 14.74 11.62 -17.33
CA GLU A 128 13.80 12.56 -17.90
C GLU A 128 12.62 11.79 -18.48
N TYR A 129 11.42 12.26 -18.20
CA TYR A 129 10.17 11.61 -18.60
C TYR A 129 9.40 12.49 -19.59
N GLN A 130 8.70 11.85 -20.50
CA GLN A 130 7.79 12.52 -21.44
C GLN A 130 6.35 12.15 -21.10
N TYR A 131 5.45 13.13 -21.09
CA TYR A 131 4.04 12.91 -20.84
C TYR A 131 3.36 12.34 -22.08
N GLU A 132 2.91 11.10 -21.99
CA GLU A 132 2.18 10.38 -23.03
C GLU A 132 0.84 9.90 -22.44
N PRO A 133 -0.20 10.78 -22.40
CA PRO A 133 -1.42 10.50 -21.69
C PRO A 133 -2.18 9.30 -22.24
N VAL A 134 -2.60 8.40 -21.34
CA VAL A 134 -3.43 7.24 -21.64
C VAL A 134 -4.84 7.49 -21.11
N ALA A 135 -5.83 7.40 -21.98
CA ALA A 135 -7.22 7.56 -21.58
C ALA A 135 -7.68 6.40 -20.70
N SER A 136 -8.31 6.71 -19.56
CA SER A 136 -8.96 5.70 -18.73
C SER A 136 -10.27 5.27 -19.38
N GLY A 137 -10.51 3.95 -19.38
CA GLY A 137 -11.79 3.37 -19.77
C GLY A 137 -12.79 3.22 -18.62
N LEU A 138 -12.42 3.68 -17.41
CA LEU A 138 -13.25 3.51 -16.23
C LEU A 138 -14.52 4.37 -16.32
N LYS A 139 -15.68 3.73 -16.08
CA LYS A 139 -16.99 4.38 -16.10
C LYS A 139 -17.58 4.35 -14.70
N GLU A 140 -18.38 5.36 -14.39
CA GLU A 140 -19.19 5.36 -13.17
C GLU A 140 -20.12 4.15 -13.14
N SER A 141 -20.30 3.60 -11.95
CA SER A 141 -21.16 2.44 -11.70
C SER A 141 -22.20 2.75 -10.62
N ALA A 142 -23.17 1.84 -10.44
CA ALA A 142 -24.20 1.99 -9.44
C ALA A 142 -23.62 2.20 -8.03
N HIS A 143 -24.31 3.02 -7.23
CA HIS A 143 -23.94 3.28 -5.84
C HIS A 143 -23.85 1.98 -5.03
N ALA A 144 -23.00 2.01 -4.01
CA ALA A 144 -22.92 1.00 -2.97
C ALA A 144 -22.90 1.71 -1.60
N TYR A 145 -23.27 1.01 -0.55
CA TYR A 145 -23.47 1.60 0.76
C TYR A 145 -22.80 0.78 1.85
N PHE A 146 -22.46 1.45 2.95
CA PHE A 146 -21.96 0.83 4.18
C PHE A 146 -22.53 1.58 5.38
N ASP A 147 -22.43 1.01 6.58
CA ASP A 147 -22.89 1.65 7.80
C ASP A 147 -21.70 2.28 8.53
N GLY A 148 -21.60 3.62 8.46
CA GLY A 148 -20.50 4.41 9.01
C GLY A 148 -20.96 5.41 10.08
N TYR A 149 -19.99 6.04 10.75
CA TYR A 149 -20.23 7.09 11.75
C TYR A 149 -20.04 8.47 11.12
N ARG A 150 -21.12 9.21 10.91
CA ARG A 150 -21.01 10.60 10.44
C ARG A 150 -20.66 11.53 11.59
N ARG A 151 -19.55 12.24 11.44
CA ARG A 151 -19.06 13.21 12.41
C ARG A 151 -19.79 14.55 12.26
N ALA A 152 -19.69 15.42 13.29
CA ALA A 152 -20.31 16.74 13.28
C ALA A 152 -19.83 17.63 12.11
N ASP A 153 -18.59 17.44 11.65
CA ASP A 153 -18.00 18.11 10.49
C ASP A 153 -18.38 17.49 9.12
N GLY A 154 -19.24 16.48 9.13
CA GLY A 154 -19.73 15.78 7.93
C GLY A 154 -18.85 14.64 7.43
N ARG A 155 -17.61 14.48 7.91
CA ARG A 155 -16.74 13.35 7.56
C ARG A 155 -17.30 12.03 8.12
N VAL A 156 -16.91 10.92 7.53
CA VAL A 156 -17.39 9.59 7.91
C VAL A 156 -16.26 8.72 8.44
N GLY A 157 -16.44 8.16 9.64
CA GLY A 157 -15.55 7.14 10.20
C GLY A 157 -16.12 5.73 10.00
N VAL A 158 -15.25 4.75 9.85
CA VAL A 158 -15.58 3.31 9.83
C VAL A 158 -15.44 2.68 11.22
N ARG A 159 -14.91 3.45 12.16
CA ARG A 159 -14.78 3.11 13.59
C ARG A 159 -15.25 4.29 14.44
N ASN A 160 -15.53 4.01 15.70
CA ASN A 160 -15.89 5.00 16.71
C ASN A 160 -15.06 4.78 17.98
N GLU A 161 -13.78 5.03 17.85
CA GLU A 161 -12.77 4.78 18.88
C GLU A 161 -12.43 6.06 19.64
N ILE A 162 -11.89 5.92 20.85
CA ILE A 162 -11.26 7.02 21.57
C ILE A 162 -9.75 6.88 21.43
N TRP A 163 -9.11 7.91 20.86
CA TRP A 163 -7.67 7.92 20.64
C TRP A 163 -6.93 8.77 21.67
N ILE A 164 -5.87 8.23 22.26
CA ILE A 164 -4.94 8.96 23.12
C ILE A 164 -3.70 9.24 22.29
N ILE A 165 -3.42 10.51 22.03
CA ILE A 165 -2.33 10.94 21.15
C ILE A 165 -1.30 11.72 21.98
N PRO A 166 -0.16 11.11 22.36
CA PRO A 166 0.95 11.82 22.97
C PRO A 166 1.54 12.86 22.02
N THR A 167 1.86 14.07 22.52
CA THR A 167 2.62 15.06 21.75
C THR A 167 4.12 14.79 21.78
N VAL A 168 4.57 13.97 22.74
CA VAL A 168 5.98 13.63 22.97
C VAL A 168 6.14 12.25 23.57
N GLY A 169 7.24 11.57 23.21
CA GLY A 169 7.52 10.22 23.70
C GLY A 169 7.64 10.09 25.23
N CYS A 170 7.93 11.17 25.96
CA CYS A 170 8.05 11.17 27.41
C CYS A 170 6.78 10.76 28.15
N VAL A 171 5.60 10.96 27.56
CA VAL A 171 4.30 10.61 28.17
C VAL A 171 3.71 9.30 27.61
N ASN A 172 4.45 8.54 26.80
CA ASN A 172 3.98 7.28 26.23
C ASN A 172 3.52 6.27 27.29
N SER A 173 4.26 6.12 28.38
CA SER A 173 3.90 5.18 29.45
C SER A 173 2.60 5.58 30.16
N ILE A 174 2.34 6.90 30.30
CA ILE A 174 1.08 7.41 30.84
C ILE A 174 -0.06 7.10 29.87
N ALA A 175 0.12 7.39 28.56
CA ALA A 175 -0.86 7.08 27.52
C ALA A 175 -1.25 5.59 27.51
N GLN A 176 -0.27 4.68 27.58
CA GLN A 176 -0.50 3.23 27.66
C GLN A 176 -1.21 2.79 28.95
N ALA A 177 -0.90 3.44 30.08
CA ALA A 177 -1.59 3.16 31.32
C ALA A 177 -3.05 3.64 31.28
N LEU A 178 -3.30 4.81 30.67
CA LEU A 178 -4.64 5.36 30.46
C LEU A 178 -5.46 4.49 29.52
N GLU A 179 -4.88 4.02 28.41
CA GLU A 179 -5.54 3.07 27.49
C GLU A 179 -6.09 1.87 28.25
N LYS A 180 -5.24 1.22 29.06
CA LYS A 180 -5.66 0.05 29.86
C LYS A 180 -6.79 0.36 30.84
N LYS A 181 -6.71 1.49 31.54
CA LYS A 181 -7.74 1.92 32.49
C LYS A 181 -9.05 2.31 31.81
N ALA A 182 -8.96 2.94 30.65
CA ALA A 182 -10.11 3.47 29.90
C ALA A 182 -10.86 2.39 29.10
N LYS A 183 -10.34 1.16 29.00
CA LYS A 183 -11.09 0.02 28.42
C LYS A 183 -12.45 -0.21 29.11
N LYS A 184 -12.65 0.27 30.34
CA LYS A 184 -13.95 0.26 31.02
C LYS A 184 -15.03 1.08 30.31
N PHE A 185 -14.66 2.02 29.47
CA PHE A 185 -15.58 2.86 28.67
C PHE A 185 -15.97 2.23 27.32
N VAL A 186 -15.32 1.13 26.93
CA VAL A 186 -15.67 0.40 25.72
C VAL A 186 -17.01 -0.30 25.91
N GLY A 187 -17.92 -0.07 24.98
CA GLY A 187 -19.27 -0.62 24.97
C GLY A 187 -20.28 0.33 24.35
N GLY A 188 -21.47 -0.17 24.07
CA GLY A 188 -22.45 0.59 23.27
C GLY A 188 -21.89 0.96 21.89
N ASN A 189 -21.80 2.25 21.61
CA ASN A 189 -21.24 2.75 20.36
C ASN A 189 -19.73 3.10 20.45
N VAL A 190 -19.09 3.00 21.62
CA VAL A 190 -17.63 3.18 21.77
C VAL A 190 -16.95 1.83 21.50
N GLU A 191 -16.22 1.74 20.39
CA GLU A 191 -15.69 0.45 19.89
C GLU A 191 -14.35 0.06 20.51
N ASP A 192 -13.49 1.05 20.83
CA ASP A 192 -12.21 0.81 21.53
C ASP A 192 -11.64 2.11 22.13
N VAL A 193 -10.57 1.99 22.93
CA VAL A 193 -9.70 3.08 23.38
C VAL A 193 -8.26 2.69 23.05
N ILE A 194 -7.54 3.53 22.31
CA ILE A 194 -6.21 3.21 21.76
C ILE A 194 -5.23 4.35 22.03
N ALA A 195 -4.02 4.04 22.45
CA ALA A 195 -2.92 4.99 22.60
C ALA A 195 -1.91 4.83 21.47
N PHE A 196 -1.73 5.87 20.64
CA PHE A 196 -0.78 5.89 19.55
C PHE A 196 0.56 6.49 19.98
N THR A 197 1.43 5.64 20.53
CA THR A 197 2.73 6.06 21.06
C THR A 197 3.80 6.22 19.98
N HIS A 198 4.70 7.18 20.17
CA HIS A 198 5.84 7.44 19.28
C HIS A 198 7.02 8.03 20.05
N PRO A 199 8.28 7.91 19.57
CA PRO A 199 9.46 8.38 20.30
C PRO A 199 9.83 9.85 20.06
N TYR A 200 9.00 10.62 19.35
CA TYR A 200 9.30 11.97 18.87
C TYR A 200 8.58 13.06 19.66
N GLY A 201 8.53 14.28 19.11
CA GLY A 201 7.85 15.46 19.67
C GLY A 201 8.79 16.43 20.37
N CYS A 202 10.01 15.98 20.72
CA CYS A 202 11.08 16.81 21.29
C CYS A 202 12.40 16.47 20.62
N SER A 203 13.33 17.41 20.60
CA SER A 203 14.70 17.22 20.09
C SER A 203 14.81 16.82 18.61
N GLN A 204 13.77 17.06 17.83
CA GLN A 204 13.79 16.96 16.37
C GLN A 204 14.11 18.32 15.75
N MET A 205 14.61 18.31 14.51
CA MET A 205 14.94 19.51 13.75
C MET A 205 14.35 19.47 12.34
N GLY A 206 14.09 20.67 11.77
CA GLY A 206 13.67 20.84 10.38
C GLY A 206 12.43 20.04 10.04
N ASP A 207 12.48 19.36 8.89
CA ASP A 207 11.34 18.62 8.32
C ASP A 207 10.86 17.48 9.21
N ASP A 208 11.73 16.84 9.98
CA ASP A 208 11.33 15.78 10.90
C ASP A 208 10.36 16.28 11.98
N GLN A 209 10.64 17.47 12.52
CA GLN A 209 9.77 18.07 13.53
C GLN A 209 8.45 18.56 12.92
N GLU A 210 8.53 19.15 11.74
CA GLU A 210 7.39 19.59 10.95
C GLU A 210 6.46 18.43 10.60
N ASN A 211 7.04 17.32 10.10
CA ASN A 211 6.29 16.11 9.77
C ASN A 211 5.65 15.46 11.00
N THR A 212 6.36 15.44 12.15
CA THR A 212 5.77 14.95 13.40
C THR A 212 4.52 15.74 13.79
N ARG A 213 4.57 17.07 13.72
CA ARG A 213 3.43 17.95 14.05
C ARG A 213 2.24 17.74 13.12
N LYS A 214 2.49 17.64 11.80
CA LYS A 214 1.46 17.32 10.80
C LYS A 214 0.81 15.97 11.05
N VAL A 215 1.62 14.92 11.26
CA VAL A 215 1.11 13.58 11.57
C VAL A 215 0.21 13.59 12.81
N LEU A 216 0.62 14.27 13.88
CA LEU A 216 -0.18 14.36 15.10
C LEU A 216 -1.49 15.14 14.86
N ALA A 217 -1.45 16.26 14.13
CA ALA A 217 -2.64 17.02 13.80
C ALA A 217 -3.64 16.23 12.95
N ASP A 218 -3.16 15.51 11.93
CA ASP A 218 -4.01 14.70 11.06
C ASP A 218 -4.61 13.49 11.79
N MET A 219 -3.86 12.87 12.71
CA MET A 219 -4.40 11.85 13.61
C MET A 219 -5.51 12.41 14.51
N ILE A 220 -5.35 13.62 15.05
CA ILE A 220 -6.37 14.28 15.87
C ILE A 220 -7.66 14.50 15.07
N HIS A 221 -7.54 14.81 13.78
CA HIS A 221 -8.68 15.02 12.90
C HIS A 221 -9.27 13.75 12.28
N HIS A 222 -8.63 12.59 12.45
CA HIS A 222 -9.04 11.38 11.76
C HIS A 222 -10.49 10.95 12.09
N PRO A 223 -11.35 10.66 11.10
CA PRO A 223 -12.78 10.42 11.35
C PRO A 223 -13.07 9.08 12.05
N ASN A 224 -12.13 8.12 12.09
CA ASN A 224 -12.31 6.88 12.86
C ASN A 224 -12.28 7.15 14.38
N ALA A 225 -11.65 8.25 14.83
CA ALA A 225 -11.70 8.67 16.22
C ALA A 225 -13.03 9.36 16.53
N GLY A 226 -13.86 8.75 17.37
CA GLY A 226 -15.07 9.36 17.94
C GLY A 226 -14.73 10.39 19.02
N GLY A 227 -13.61 10.23 19.72
CA GLY A 227 -13.04 11.15 20.68
C GLY A 227 -11.52 11.12 20.69
N VAL A 228 -10.85 12.22 21.01
CA VAL A 228 -9.40 12.30 21.05
C VAL A 228 -8.94 13.01 22.33
N LEU A 229 -8.05 12.36 23.09
CA LEU A 229 -7.29 12.98 24.18
C LEU A 229 -5.87 13.27 23.67
N VAL A 230 -5.50 14.53 23.53
CA VAL A 230 -4.15 14.99 23.23
C VAL A 230 -3.38 15.15 24.53
N LEU A 231 -2.35 14.33 24.74
CA LEU A 231 -1.60 14.26 26.00
C LEU A 231 -0.20 14.86 25.81
N GLY A 232 0.04 16.04 26.38
CA GLY A 232 1.34 16.74 26.38
C GLY A 232 2.07 16.59 27.71
N LEU A 233 3.41 16.77 27.67
CA LEU A 233 4.21 16.87 28.88
C LEU A 233 4.18 18.32 29.41
N GLY A 234 4.53 19.31 28.56
CA GLY A 234 4.56 20.74 28.88
C GLY A 234 5.83 21.48 28.46
N CYS A 235 6.96 20.77 28.30
CA CYS A 235 8.23 21.38 27.90
C CYS A 235 8.76 20.92 26.53
N GLU A 236 7.98 20.14 25.80
CA GLU A 236 8.34 19.62 24.47
C GLU A 236 8.27 20.69 23.37
N ASN A 237 9.04 20.49 22.30
CA ASN A 237 9.02 21.38 21.14
C ASN A 237 7.69 21.35 20.36
N SER A 238 6.98 20.23 20.41
CA SER A 238 5.67 20.06 19.77
C SER A 238 4.53 20.17 20.80
N ASN A 239 4.58 21.21 21.65
CA ASN A 239 3.65 21.43 22.75
C ASN A 239 2.22 21.75 22.27
N ILE A 240 1.25 21.54 23.16
CA ILE A 240 -0.18 21.74 22.87
C ILE A 240 -0.50 23.14 22.35
N PRO A 241 -0.02 24.26 22.95
CA PRO A 241 -0.29 25.59 22.43
C PRO A 241 0.13 25.77 20.97
N LEU A 242 1.34 25.35 20.61
CA LEU A 242 1.85 25.44 19.25
C LEU A 242 1.06 24.55 18.27
N LEU A 243 0.72 23.33 18.68
CA LEU A 243 -0.10 22.45 17.84
C LEU A 243 -1.48 23.06 17.56
N LYS A 244 -2.14 23.62 18.57
CA LYS A 244 -3.43 24.31 18.40
C LYS A 244 -3.35 25.48 17.45
N GLU A 245 -2.34 26.34 17.62
CA GLU A 245 -2.22 27.58 16.87
C GLU A 245 -1.87 27.36 15.39
N GLN A 246 -0.99 26.39 15.10
CA GLN A 246 -0.35 26.30 13.78
C GLN A 246 -0.73 25.06 12.96
N TYR A 247 -1.23 23.99 13.59
CA TYR A 247 -1.42 22.70 12.91
C TYR A 247 -2.84 22.15 12.99
N ILE A 248 -3.48 22.21 14.17
CA ILE A 248 -4.81 21.61 14.36
C ILE A 248 -5.90 22.49 13.73
N GLY A 249 -5.79 23.82 13.87
CA GLY A 249 -6.81 24.72 13.36
C GLY A 249 -8.16 24.56 14.09
N GLU A 250 -9.28 24.58 13.35
CA GLU A 250 -10.62 24.43 13.92
C GLU A 250 -10.88 22.97 14.33
N TYR A 251 -11.42 22.76 15.52
CA TYR A 251 -11.80 21.46 16.06
C TYR A 251 -13.03 21.57 16.97
N ASP A 252 -13.76 20.46 17.09
CA ASP A 252 -14.87 20.31 18.05
C ASP A 252 -14.27 20.04 19.44
N ASP A 253 -14.50 20.96 20.39
CA ASP A 253 -14.00 20.88 21.77
C ASP A 253 -14.68 19.80 22.62
N GLN A 254 -15.80 19.27 22.18
CA GLN A 254 -16.43 18.09 22.78
C GLN A 254 -15.72 16.81 22.34
N ARG A 255 -15.25 16.74 21.08
CA ARG A 255 -14.56 15.60 20.49
C ARG A 255 -13.07 15.57 20.84
N VAL A 256 -12.40 16.71 21.00
CA VAL A 256 -10.96 16.81 21.22
C VAL A 256 -10.67 17.49 22.56
N LYS A 257 -10.05 16.74 23.46
CA LYS A 257 -9.61 17.22 24.77
C LYS A 257 -8.09 17.27 24.84
N PHE A 258 -7.58 18.20 25.64
CA PHE A 258 -6.15 18.42 25.81
C PHE A 258 -5.79 18.37 27.29
N LEU A 259 -4.69 17.68 27.62
CA LEU A 259 -4.12 17.65 28.96
C LEU A 259 -2.61 17.82 28.89
N GLN A 260 -2.08 18.77 29.64
CA GLN A 260 -0.65 18.96 29.86
C GLN A 260 -0.28 18.39 31.23
N CYS A 261 0.56 17.36 31.26
CA CYS A 261 0.84 16.61 32.49
C CYS A 261 1.49 17.46 33.57
N GLN A 262 2.34 18.43 33.23
CA GLN A 262 3.03 19.29 34.18
C GLN A 262 2.13 20.35 34.84
N ASP A 263 0.91 20.55 34.36
CA ASP A 263 0.00 21.59 34.86
C ASP A 263 -0.95 21.05 35.94
N VAL A 264 -0.96 19.74 36.20
CA VAL A 264 -1.89 19.08 37.12
C VAL A 264 -1.16 18.25 38.18
N GLU A 265 -1.79 18.00 39.33
CA GLU A 265 -1.22 17.20 40.41
C GLU A 265 -1.21 15.70 40.10
N ASP A 266 -2.30 15.18 39.48
CA ASP A 266 -2.43 13.78 39.05
C ASP A 266 -2.98 13.74 37.62
N GLU A 267 -2.06 13.58 36.67
CA GLU A 267 -2.39 13.55 35.25
C GLU A 267 -3.26 12.35 34.88
N GLN A 268 -3.19 11.24 35.63
CA GLN A 268 -4.00 10.08 35.33
C GLN A 268 -5.44 10.25 35.81
N GLU A 269 -5.64 10.90 36.96
CA GLU A 269 -6.98 11.22 37.45
C GLU A 269 -7.69 12.20 36.51
N GLU A 270 -7.01 13.29 36.12
CA GLU A 270 -7.58 14.29 35.24
C GLU A 270 -7.84 13.73 33.83
N ALA A 271 -6.90 12.94 33.27
CA ALA A 271 -7.09 12.29 31.96
C ALA A 271 -8.28 11.33 31.97
N MET A 272 -8.51 10.59 33.07
CA MET A 272 -9.64 9.68 33.16
C MET A 272 -10.99 10.41 33.17
N LYS A 273 -11.07 11.62 33.75
CA LYS A 273 -12.27 12.47 33.67
C LYS A 273 -12.54 12.91 32.23
N LEU A 274 -11.50 13.37 31.52
CA LEU A 274 -11.62 13.76 30.12
C LEU A 274 -11.97 12.58 29.21
N LEU A 275 -11.42 11.39 29.46
CA LEU A 275 -11.75 10.17 28.72
C LEU A 275 -13.20 9.73 28.93
N GLU A 276 -13.77 9.97 30.14
CA GLU A 276 -15.19 9.74 30.39
C GLU A 276 -16.08 10.71 29.61
N GLU A 277 -15.73 11.99 29.57
CA GLU A 277 -16.44 12.98 28.74
C GLU A 277 -16.40 12.59 27.25
N LEU A 278 -15.23 12.18 26.75
CA LEU A 278 -15.06 11.72 25.38
C LEU A 278 -15.88 10.45 25.08
N ALA A 279 -15.99 9.53 26.06
CA ALA A 279 -16.79 8.33 25.92
C ALA A 279 -18.29 8.64 25.85
N VAL A 280 -18.77 9.61 26.63
CA VAL A 280 -20.16 10.10 26.57
C VAL A 280 -20.42 10.74 25.20
N TYR A 281 -19.53 11.60 24.72
CA TYR A 281 -19.65 12.24 23.42
C TYR A 281 -19.64 11.21 22.28
N ALA A 282 -18.62 10.34 22.22
CA ALA A 282 -18.51 9.31 21.18
C ALA A 282 -19.70 8.34 21.21
N GLY A 283 -20.17 7.97 22.42
CA GLY A 283 -21.30 7.07 22.60
C GLY A 283 -22.64 7.60 22.06
N ALA A 284 -22.76 8.90 21.81
CA ALA A 284 -23.95 9.52 21.23
C ALA A 284 -24.06 9.30 19.71
N PHE A 285 -22.97 8.91 19.03
CA PHE A 285 -23.00 8.62 17.59
C PHE A 285 -23.39 7.17 17.36
N SER A 286 -24.19 6.94 16.32
CA SER A 286 -24.56 5.60 15.85
C SER A 286 -24.19 5.46 14.37
N ARG A 287 -24.04 4.22 13.93
CA ARG A 287 -23.85 3.94 12.50
C ARG A 287 -25.10 4.32 11.72
N GLU A 288 -24.88 4.93 10.56
CA GLU A 288 -25.92 5.23 9.57
C GLU A 288 -25.47 4.75 8.20
N THR A 289 -26.44 4.51 7.31
CA THR A 289 -26.14 4.10 5.93
C THR A 289 -25.53 5.27 5.16
N VAL A 290 -24.33 5.06 4.63
CA VAL A 290 -23.51 6.06 3.94
C VAL A 290 -23.11 5.51 2.57
N ASP A 291 -23.01 6.38 1.57
CA ASP A 291 -22.56 6.02 0.23
C ASP A 291 -21.06 5.67 0.23
N ALA A 292 -20.67 4.65 -0.53
CA ALA A 292 -19.30 4.18 -0.64
C ALA A 292 -18.35 5.24 -1.24
N SER A 293 -18.87 6.30 -1.85
CA SER A 293 -18.08 7.46 -2.29
C SER A 293 -17.42 8.23 -1.14
N GLU A 294 -17.81 7.99 0.10
CA GLU A 294 -17.16 8.54 1.30
C GLU A 294 -15.98 7.69 1.80
N LEU A 295 -15.74 6.50 1.20
CA LEU A 295 -14.59 5.67 1.56
C LEU A 295 -13.29 6.19 0.95
N VAL A 296 -12.27 6.24 1.80
CA VAL A 296 -10.87 6.48 1.44
C VAL A 296 -10.06 5.25 1.85
N ILE A 297 -9.49 4.55 0.90
CA ILE A 297 -8.79 3.30 1.11
C ILE A 297 -7.31 3.45 0.77
N GLY A 298 -6.45 3.18 1.75
CA GLY A 298 -5.00 3.13 1.55
C GLY A 298 -4.55 1.78 1.00
N MET A 299 -3.56 1.78 0.11
CA MET A 299 -3.05 0.57 -0.54
C MET A 299 -1.55 0.48 -0.40
N LYS A 300 -1.07 -0.65 0.13
CA LYS A 300 0.35 -0.94 0.28
C LYS A 300 0.64 -2.44 0.24
N CYS A 301 1.91 -2.82 0.26
CA CYS A 301 2.32 -4.21 0.40
C CYS A 301 3.49 -4.37 1.39
N GLY A 302 3.69 -5.60 1.88
CA GLY A 302 4.84 -5.95 2.70
C GLY A 302 5.08 -7.46 2.67
N GLY A 303 6.36 -7.87 2.59
CA GLY A 303 6.71 -9.28 2.46
C GLY A 303 6.24 -9.90 1.15
N SER A 304 6.29 -9.17 0.04
CA SER A 304 5.85 -9.62 -1.30
C SER A 304 6.66 -10.81 -1.80
N ASP A 305 6.01 -11.68 -2.58
CA ASP A 305 6.58 -12.82 -3.30
C ASP A 305 6.31 -12.73 -4.81
N GLY A 306 6.75 -13.73 -5.59
CA GLY A 306 6.57 -13.78 -7.04
C GLY A 306 5.12 -13.87 -7.49
N LEU A 307 4.19 -14.26 -6.61
CA LEU A 307 2.75 -14.32 -6.89
C LEU A 307 2.03 -13.01 -6.56
N SER A 308 2.63 -12.13 -5.76
CA SER A 308 1.99 -10.87 -5.33
C SER A 308 1.52 -10.00 -6.50
N GLY A 309 2.34 -9.87 -7.56
CA GLY A 309 2.00 -9.13 -8.78
C GLY A 309 1.08 -9.91 -9.76
N ILE A 310 0.76 -11.16 -9.45
CA ILE A 310 -0.10 -12.03 -10.29
C ILE A 310 -1.50 -12.13 -9.67
N THR A 311 -1.60 -12.11 -8.35
CA THR A 311 -2.84 -12.39 -7.59
C THR A 311 -3.28 -11.20 -6.74
N ALA A 312 -2.65 -10.95 -5.59
CA ALA A 312 -3.10 -9.98 -4.60
C ALA A 312 -3.10 -8.53 -5.14
N ASN A 313 -2.03 -8.11 -5.81
CA ASN A 313 -1.94 -6.73 -6.30
C ASN A 313 -2.94 -6.44 -7.43
N PRO A 314 -3.11 -7.31 -8.45
CA PRO A 314 -4.19 -7.15 -9.43
C PRO A 314 -5.60 -7.19 -8.85
N THR A 315 -5.83 -8.01 -7.80
CA THR A 315 -7.13 -8.02 -7.07
C THR A 315 -7.39 -6.66 -6.42
N VAL A 316 -6.39 -6.09 -5.73
CA VAL A 316 -6.50 -4.75 -5.12
C VAL A 316 -6.66 -3.68 -6.19
N GLY A 317 -6.00 -3.81 -7.35
CA GLY A 317 -6.18 -2.88 -8.48
C GLY A 317 -7.59 -2.89 -9.04
N ALA A 318 -8.16 -4.08 -9.26
CA ALA A 318 -9.54 -4.21 -9.71
C ALA A 318 -10.55 -3.72 -8.65
N PHE A 319 -10.27 -3.96 -7.36
CA PHE A 319 -11.01 -3.34 -6.25
C PHE A 319 -10.92 -1.80 -6.30
N SER A 320 -9.73 -1.24 -6.52
CA SER A 320 -9.52 0.22 -6.62
C SER A 320 -10.39 0.81 -7.74
N ASP A 321 -10.36 0.20 -8.92
CA ASP A 321 -11.21 0.61 -10.03
C ASP A 321 -12.69 0.52 -9.69
N LEU A 322 -13.12 -0.55 -9.02
CA LEU A 322 -14.51 -0.73 -8.61
C LEU A 322 -14.94 0.34 -7.59
N LEU A 323 -14.13 0.65 -6.57
CA LEU A 323 -14.43 1.70 -5.59
C LEU A 323 -14.47 3.09 -6.24
N ILE A 324 -13.49 3.40 -7.10
CA ILE A 324 -13.43 4.69 -7.82
C ILE A 324 -14.62 4.84 -8.77
N SER A 325 -15.06 3.76 -9.43
CA SER A 325 -16.25 3.80 -10.28
C SER A 325 -17.53 4.16 -9.51
N LYS A 326 -17.54 3.98 -8.19
CA LYS A 326 -18.61 4.36 -7.26
C LYS A 326 -18.36 5.71 -6.57
N GLY A 327 -17.37 6.47 -7.04
CA GLY A 327 -17.02 7.80 -6.50
C GLY A 327 -16.11 7.79 -5.27
N GLY A 328 -15.62 6.64 -4.84
CA GLY A 328 -14.69 6.55 -3.70
C GLY A 328 -13.26 6.94 -4.04
N THR A 329 -12.38 6.83 -3.05
CA THR A 329 -10.99 7.28 -3.14
C THR A 329 -10.03 6.17 -2.76
N THR A 330 -8.91 6.06 -3.51
CA THR A 330 -7.80 5.17 -3.17
C THR A 330 -6.49 5.94 -3.13
N ILE A 331 -5.58 5.55 -2.23
CA ILE A 331 -4.27 6.15 -2.08
C ILE A 331 -3.21 5.05 -2.24
N LEU A 332 -2.35 5.19 -3.26
CA LEU A 332 -1.18 4.34 -3.44
C LEU A 332 0.06 5.04 -2.87
N THR A 333 0.85 4.33 -2.09
CA THR A 333 2.10 4.84 -1.50
C THR A 333 3.28 3.90 -1.78
N GLU A 334 4.38 4.05 -1.01
CA GLU A 334 5.63 3.30 -1.17
C GLU A 334 6.36 3.70 -2.46
N VAL A 335 6.73 4.99 -2.56
CA VAL A 335 7.36 5.57 -3.76
C VAL A 335 8.57 4.76 -4.27
N PRO A 336 9.47 4.20 -3.42
CA PRO A 336 10.56 3.35 -3.89
C PRO A 336 10.11 2.06 -4.63
N GLU A 337 8.86 1.64 -4.44
CA GLU A 337 8.25 0.50 -5.14
C GLU A 337 7.55 0.89 -6.45
N MET A 338 7.70 2.13 -6.88
CA MET A 338 7.24 2.62 -8.19
C MET A 338 8.41 2.73 -9.19
N PHE A 339 9.68 2.71 -8.73
CA PHE A 339 10.86 2.88 -9.58
C PHE A 339 10.98 1.77 -10.62
N GLY A 340 11.09 2.15 -11.89
CA GLY A 340 11.10 1.24 -13.05
C GLY A 340 9.70 0.89 -13.58
N ALA A 341 8.61 1.34 -12.90
CA ALA A 341 7.23 1.24 -13.35
C ALA A 341 6.50 2.59 -13.30
N GLU A 342 7.22 3.67 -13.00
CA GLU A 342 6.67 5.01 -12.77
C GLU A 342 5.92 5.56 -13.95
N THR A 343 6.34 5.26 -15.19
CA THR A 343 5.67 5.72 -16.42
C THR A 343 4.24 5.22 -16.54
N LEU A 344 3.94 4.04 -15.96
CA LEU A 344 2.57 3.51 -15.92
C LEU A 344 1.62 4.39 -15.08
N LEU A 345 2.15 5.08 -14.07
CA LEU A 345 1.39 6.03 -13.26
C LEU A 345 1.39 7.43 -13.89
N MET A 346 2.57 7.89 -14.34
CA MET A 346 2.77 9.19 -14.96
C MET A 346 1.85 9.41 -16.17
N ASN A 347 1.73 8.41 -17.03
CA ASN A 347 0.90 8.50 -18.25
C ASN A 347 -0.60 8.42 -17.97
N ARG A 348 -1.01 8.08 -16.74
CA ARG A 348 -2.41 8.13 -16.29
C ARG A 348 -2.76 9.40 -15.52
N CYS A 349 -1.84 10.35 -15.35
CA CYS A 349 -2.15 11.65 -14.78
C CYS A 349 -3.17 12.39 -15.67
N GLU A 350 -4.21 12.97 -15.07
CA GLU A 350 -5.25 13.67 -15.83
C GLU A 350 -4.75 14.95 -16.51
N THR A 351 -3.70 15.57 -15.94
CA THR A 351 -3.17 16.83 -16.43
C THR A 351 -1.64 16.83 -16.47
N PRO A 352 -1.01 17.68 -17.32
CA PRO A 352 0.44 17.86 -17.32
C PRO A 352 1.00 18.26 -15.95
N GLU A 353 0.26 19.06 -15.15
CA GLU A 353 0.70 19.50 -13.83
C GLU A 353 0.75 18.32 -12.83
N LEU A 354 -0.18 17.36 -12.95
CA LEU A 354 -0.13 16.12 -12.16
C LEU A 354 1.01 15.22 -12.61
N PHE A 355 1.27 15.16 -13.91
CA PHE A 355 2.44 14.46 -14.43
C PHE A 355 3.73 15.04 -13.84
N ASP A 356 3.92 16.36 -13.88
CA ASP A 356 5.11 17.02 -13.32
C ASP A 356 5.23 16.75 -11.81
N LYS A 357 4.14 16.82 -11.05
CA LYS A 357 4.13 16.46 -9.63
C LYS A 357 4.52 14.99 -9.42
N THR A 358 4.09 14.08 -10.29
CA THR A 358 4.46 12.66 -10.18
C THR A 358 5.94 12.45 -10.51
N VAL A 359 6.48 13.19 -11.49
CA VAL A 359 7.93 13.19 -11.79
C VAL A 359 8.72 13.66 -10.56
N HIS A 360 8.29 14.75 -9.92
CA HIS A 360 8.91 15.22 -8.68
C HIS A 360 8.80 14.18 -7.55
N LEU A 361 7.62 13.59 -7.32
CA LEU A 361 7.42 12.54 -6.33
C LEU A 361 8.47 11.42 -6.47
N ILE A 362 8.72 10.96 -7.68
CA ILE A 362 9.67 9.90 -7.99
C ILE A 362 11.13 10.38 -7.83
N ASN A 363 11.48 11.50 -8.47
CA ASN A 363 12.85 11.98 -8.51
C ASN A 363 13.34 12.51 -7.16
N ASP A 364 12.48 13.14 -6.37
CA ASP A 364 12.82 13.60 -5.02
C ASP A 364 13.13 12.42 -4.10
N PHE A 365 12.41 11.31 -4.24
CA PHE A 365 12.70 10.09 -3.48
C PHE A 365 14.01 9.42 -3.95
N LYS A 366 14.33 9.43 -5.25
CA LYS A 366 15.63 8.99 -5.76
C LYS A 366 16.76 9.87 -5.19
N ASN A 367 16.56 11.19 -5.19
CA ASN A 367 17.49 12.16 -4.59
C ASN A 367 17.66 11.93 -3.08
N TYR A 368 16.61 11.58 -2.36
CA TYR A 368 16.69 11.21 -0.95
C TYR A 368 17.66 10.04 -0.74
N PHE A 369 17.57 8.96 -1.53
CA PHE A 369 18.53 7.85 -1.45
C PHE A 369 19.95 8.28 -1.74
N THR A 370 20.18 8.98 -2.86
CA THR A 370 21.53 9.39 -3.29
C THR A 370 22.18 10.40 -2.35
N SER A 371 21.41 11.32 -1.76
CA SER A 371 21.89 12.27 -0.76
C SER A 371 22.39 11.58 0.54
N HIS A 372 21.92 10.37 0.81
CA HIS A 372 22.35 9.53 1.91
C HIS A 372 23.38 8.47 1.48
N ASN A 373 23.96 8.59 0.28
CA ASN A 373 24.90 7.62 -0.30
C ASN A 373 24.35 6.18 -0.38
N GLN A 374 23.03 6.05 -0.63
CA GLN A 374 22.36 4.78 -0.83
C GLN A 374 22.02 4.57 -2.31
N THR A 375 21.96 3.30 -2.72
CA THR A 375 21.53 2.95 -4.09
C THR A 375 20.01 2.97 -4.18
N ILE A 376 19.47 3.45 -5.31
CA ILE A 376 18.03 3.51 -5.52
C ILE A 376 17.38 2.12 -5.72
N TYR A 377 18.17 1.09 -6.01
CA TYR A 377 17.74 -0.29 -6.32
C TYR A 377 18.12 -1.30 -5.24
N GLU A 378 18.26 -0.88 -3.97
CA GLU A 378 18.51 -1.80 -2.83
C GLU A 378 17.36 -2.79 -2.64
N ASN A 379 16.12 -2.34 -2.81
CA ASN A 379 14.94 -3.20 -2.90
C ASN A 379 15.01 -4.03 -4.21
N PRO A 380 14.61 -5.32 -4.26
CA PRO A 380 13.86 -6.13 -3.30
C PRO A 380 14.68 -6.65 -2.10
N SER A 381 14.00 -6.79 -0.96
CA SER A 381 14.61 -7.35 0.26
C SER A 381 15.03 -8.82 0.06
N PRO A 382 15.92 -9.36 0.94
CA PRO A 382 16.26 -10.79 0.90
C PRO A 382 15.03 -11.72 0.95
N GLY A 383 14.00 -11.34 1.71
CA GLY A 383 12.73 -12.09 1.76
C GLY A 383 11.97 -12.09 0.44
N ASN A 384 11.91 -10.95 -0.25
CA ASN A 384 11.29 -10.86 -1.57
C ASN A 384 12.05 -11.68 -2.61
N LYS A 385 13.39 -11.65 -2.60
CA LYS A 385 14.25 -12.44 -3.48
C LYS A 385 14.01 -13.93 -3.26
N LYS A 386 13.98 -14.38 -2.00
CA LYS A 386 13.63 -15.78 -1.66
C LYS A 386 12.23 -16.18 -2.13
N GLY A 387 11.32 -15.24 -2.28
CA GLY A 387 9.96 -15.43 -2.78
C GLY A 387 9.81 -15.37 -4.30
N GLY A 388 10.90 -15.21 -5.08
CA GLY A 388 10.88 -15.23 -6.54
C GLY A 388 11.00 -13.87 -7.24
N ILE A 389 10.96 -12.75 -6.49
CA ILE A 389 11.20 -11.41 -7.05
C ILE A 389 12.72 -11.21 -7.24
N SER A 390 13.15 -10.70 -8.39
CA SER A 390 14.59 -10.63 -8.73
C SER A 390 15.16 -9.22 -8.77
N THR A 391 14.47 -8.28 -9.38
CA THR A 391 14.92 -6.89 -9.56
C THR A 391 13.89 -5.90 -9.01
N LEU A 392 14.26 -4.63 -8.90
CA LEU A 392 13.32 -3.61 -8.45
C LEU A 392 12.22 -3.40 -9.49
N GLU A 393 12.53 -3.43 -10.79
CA GLU A 393 11.54 -3.36 -11.87
C GLU A 393 10.52 -4.50 -11.79
N ASP A 394 10.97 -5.73 -11.56
CA ASP A 394 10.10 -6.90 -11.36
C ASP A 394 9.13 -6.67 -10.18
N LYS A 395 9.64 -6.10 -9.07
CA LYS A 395 8.83 -5.75 -7.91
C LYS A 395 7.85 -4.61 -8.22
N SER A 396 8.33 -3.53 -8.80
CA SER A 396 7.56 -2.30 -9.03
C SER A 396 6.44 -2.51 -10.05
N LEU A 397 6.68 -3.24 -11.13
CA LEU A 397 5.65 -3.64 -12.10
C LEU A 397 4.53 -4.47 -11.44
N GLY A 398 4.88 -5.30 -10.46
CA GLY A 398 3.88 -6.00 -9.66
C GLY A 398 3.16 -5.09 -8.65
N CYS A 399 3.88 -4.19 -7.98
CA CYS A 399 3.34 -3.33 -6.92
C CYS A 399 2.40 -2.25 -7.44
N THR A 400 2.74 -1.61 -8.58
CA THR A 400 1.92 -0.54 -9.18
C THR A 400 0.56 -1.03 -9.67
N GLN A 401 0.37 -2.33 -9.88
CA GLN A 401 -0.92 -2.91 -10.25
C GLN A 401 -2.01 -2.67 -9.21
N LYS A 402 -1.67 -2.44 -7.92
CA LYS A 402 -2.62 -2.04 -6.88
C LYS A 402 -3.42 -0.78 -7.23
N SER A 403 -2.88 0.09 -8.10
CA SER A 403 -3.55 1.31 -8.55
C SER A 403 -4.65 1.09 -9.58
N GLY A 404 -4.85 -0.13 -10.07
CA GLY A 404 -5.82 -0.42 -11.13
C GLY A 404 -5.55 0.33 -12.42
N SER A 405 -6.61 0.75 -13.10
CA SER A 405 -6.59 1.49 -14.38
C SER A 405 -7.09 2.94 -14.27
N ALA A 406 -7.53 3.37 -13.09
CA ALA A 406 -8.07 4.70 -12.87
C ALA A 406 -7.04 5.81 -13.15
N PRO A 407 -7.47 7.00 -13.62
CA PRO A 407 -6.57 8.15 -13.78
C PRO A 407 -6.05 8.62 -12.42
N VAL A 408 -4.81 9.10 -12.40
CA VAL A 408 -4.22 9.75 -11.22
C VAL A 408 -4.80 11.16 -11.11
N LYS A 409 -5.51 11.43 -10.00
CA LYS A 409 -6.19 12.71 -9.74
C LYS A 409 -5.51 13.57 -8.69
N GLY A 410 -4.61 12.99 -7.89
CA GLY A 410 -3.88 13.72 -6.86
C GLY A 410 -2.49 13.14 -6.64
N VAL A 411 -1.57 14.02 -6.22
CA VAL A 411 -0.23 13.67 -5.75
C VAL A 411 -0.02 14.41 -4.43
N LEU A 412 0.18 13.66 -3.37
CA LEU A 412 0.23 14.12 -2.00
C LEU A 412 1.67 14.10 -1.46
N ALA A 413 2.07 15.15 -0.77
CA ALA A 413 3.29 15.14 0.05
C ALA A 413 3.11 14.21 1.27
N TYR A 414 4.21 13.91 1.97
CA TYR A 414 4.15 13.14 3.22
C TYR A 414 3.27 13.86 4.25
N ALA A 415 2.35 13.13 4.86
CA ALA A 415 1.35 13.66 5.80
C ALA A 415 0.49 14.80 5.20
N GLU A 416 0.15 14.74 3.93
CA GLU A 416 -0.83 15.64 3.32
C GLU A 416 -2.17 14.93 3.22
N PRO A 417 -3.26 15.49 3.80
CA PRO A 417 -4.60 14.93 3.68
C PRO A 417 -5.11 14.92 2.24
N VAL A 418 -5.80 13.86 1.85
CA VAL A 418 -6.44 13.75 0.54
C VAL A 418 -7.55 14.78 0.37
N LYS A 419 -7.59 15.44 -0.79
CA LYS A 419 -8.57 16.50 -1.12
C LYS A 419 -9.41 16.17 -2.35
N VAL A 420 -8.97 15.21 -3.16
CA VAL A 420 -9.60 14.89 -4.45
C VAL A 420 -10.00 13.43 -4.47
N LYS A 421 -11.26 13.16 -4.81
CA LYS A 421 -11.76 11.78 -4.97
C LYS A 421 -11.11 11.10 -6.18
N GLY A 422 -10.95 9.77 -6.11
CA GLY A 422 -10.28 8.96 -7.13
C GLY A 422 -8.91 8.47 -6.68
N LEU A 423 -8.04 8.12 -7.62
CA LEU A 423 -6.69 7.61 -7.34
C LEU A 423 -5.74 8.77 -6.99
N ASN A 424 -5.13 8.67 -5.82
CA ASN A 424 -4.08 9.58 -5.36
C ASN A 424 -2.76 8.83 -5.13
N LEU A 425 -1.64 9.48 -5.41
CA LEU A 425 -0.29 8.98 -5.08
C LEU A 425 0.22 9.73 -3.86
N LEU A 426 0.82 9.02 -2.90
CA LEU A 426 1.30 9.59 -1.64
C LEU A 426 2.81 9.38 -1.48
N SER A 427 3.52 10.44 -1.15
CA SER A 427 4.94 10.39 -0.78
C SER A 427 5.12 9.69 0.57
N ALA A 428 5.64 8.45 0.55
CA ALA A 428 6.12 7.75 1.74
C ALA A 428 7.15 6.67 1.36
N PRO A 429 8.02 6.27 2.31
CA PRO A 429 8.99 5.20 2.07
C PRO A 429 8.33 3.82 1.99
N GLY A 430 9.10 2.78 1.64
CA GLY A 430 8.65 1.38 1.62
C GLY A 430 8.62 0.70 3.00
N ASN A 431 8.94 1.41 4.10
CA ASN A 431 8.83 0.85 5.45
C ASN A 431 7.37 0.65 5.82
N ASP A 432 7.00 -0.57 6.23
CA ASP A 432 5.61 -0.97 6.47
C ASP A 432 4.87 -0.04 7.45
N LEU A 433 5.50 0.27 8.59
CA LEU A 433 4.89 1.06 9.65
C LEU A 433 4.72 2.53 9.21
N VAL A 434 5.77 3.10 8.63
CA VAL A 434 5.78 4.51 8.20
C VAL A 434 4.79 4.73 7.05
N ALA A 435 4.81 3.84 6.03
CA ALA A 435 3.92 3.94 4.88
C ALA A 435 2.44 3.80 5.28
N ALA A 436 2.12 2.85 6.17
CA ALA A 436 0.75 2.63 6.61
C ALA A 436 0.25 3.76 7.52
N THR A 437 1.12 4.34 8.37
CA THR A 437 0.80 5.56 9.12
C THR A 437 0.56 6.73 8.17
N ALA A 438 1.40 6.91 7.14
CA ALA A 438 1.22 7.97 6.14
C ALA A 438 -0.14 7.85 5.43
N LEU A 439 -0.57 6.63 5.06
CA LEU A 439 -1.90 6.40 4.50
C LEU A 439 -3.03 6.82 5.45
N ALA A 440 -2.94 6.43 6.73
CA ALA A 440 -3.94 6.77 7.74
C ALA A 440 -4.04 8.30 7.91
N VAL A 441 -2.92 9.00 8.13
CA VAL A 441 -2.92 10.46 8.32
C VAL A 441 -3.31 11.22 7.06
N SER A 442 -3.13 10.65 5.87
CA SER A 442 -3.67 11.21 4.63
C SER A 442 -5.18 10.99 4.46
N GLY A 443 -5.84 10.36 5.43
CA GLY A 443 -7.29 10.19 5.51
C GLY A 443 -7.82 8.79 5.15
N ALA A 444 -6.95 7.81 4.92
CA ALA A 444 -7.40 6.44 4.68
C ALA A 444 -8.09 5.86 5.93
N GLN A 445 -9.35 5.51 5.79
CA GLN A 445 -10.16 4.91 6.87
C GLN A 445 -9.85 3.42 7.05
N ILE A 446 -9.38 2.75 6.00
CA ILE A 446 -8.97 1.34 5.97
C ILE A 446 -7.71 1.24 5.11
N VAL A 447 -6.77 0.36 5.48
CA VAL A 447 -5.59 0.04 4.69
C VAL A 447 -5.69 -1.39 4.15
N LEU A 448 -5.54 -1.56 2.83
CA LEU A 448 -5.34 -2.86 2.19
C LEU A 448 -3.85 -3.17 2.12
N PHE A 449 -3.46 -4.28 2.73
CA PHE A 449 -2.08 -4.71 2.88
C PHE A 449 -1.86 -6.05 2.21
N THR A 450 -1.27 -6.05 1.00
CA THR A 450 -0.97 -7.30 0.28
C THR A 450 0.34 -7.92 0.78
N THR A 451 0.37 -9.24 0.90
CA THR A 451 1.54 -9.97 1.40
C THR A 451 1.63 -11.38 0.83
N GLY A 452 2.86 -11.83 0.53
CA GLY A 452 3.14 -13.22 0.13
C GLY A 452 3.72 -14.06 1.26
N ARG A 453 4.24 -13.43 2.33
CA ARG A 453 4.91 -14.09 3.46
C ARG A 453 4.22 -13.90 4.80
N GLY A 454 3.33 -12.90 4.90
CA GLY A 454 2.59 -12.56 6.10
C GLY A 454 3.35 -11.69 7.09
N THR A 455 2.60 -10.88 7.83
CA THR A 455 3.07 -10.08 8.96
C THR A 455 1.92 -9.88 9.94
N PRO A 456 2.17 -9.85 11.27
CA PRO A 456 1.15 -9.51 12.25
C PRO A 456 0.88 -7.99 12.33
N PHE A 457 1.76 -7.15 11.77
CA PHE A 457 1.67 -5.69 11.81
C PHE A 457 0.27 -5.17 11.46
N ALA A 458 -0.18 -4.12 12.13
CA ALA A 458 -1.36 -3.34 11.81
C ALA A 458 -1.08 -1.83 11.88
N SER A 459 -1.73 -1.05 11.04
CA SER A 459 -1.67 0.41 11.03
C SER A 459 -2.61 1.03 12.07
N PRO A 460 -2.63 2.38 12.25
CA PRO A 460 -3.59 3.04 13.12
C PRO A 460 -5.05 2.82 12.76
N VAL A 461 -5.34 2.36 11.56
CA VAL A 461 -6.71 2.10 11.07
C VAL A 461 -6.86 0.62 10.71
N PRO A 462 -8.09 0.09 10.56
CA PRO A 462 -8.33 -1.30 10.15
C PRO A 462 -7.44 -1.69 8.97
N THR A 463 -6.63 -2.74 9.14
CA THR A 463 -5.64 -3.19 8.17
C THR A 463 -5.99 -4.57 7.64
N VAL A 464 -6.62 -4.62 6.47
CA VAL A 464 -7.03 -5.85 5.79
C VAL A 464 -5.82 -6.53 5.16
N LYS A 465 -5.41 -7.69 5.68
CA LYS A 465 -4.30 -8.49 5.16
C LYS A 465 -4.76 -9.38 4.02
N ILE A 466 -4.17 -9.18 2.84
CA ILE A 466 -4.52 -9.90 1.60
C ILE A 466 -3.36 -10.79 1.19
N SER A 467 -3.55 -12.10 1.23
CA SER A 467 -2.54 -13.07 0.84
C SER A 467 -2.45 -13.23 -0.67
N SER A 468 -1.23 -13.30 -1.21
CA SER A 468 -0.95 -13.63 -2.61
C SER A 468 -1.06 -15.13 -2.94
N ASN A 469 -1.12 -15.98 -1.90
CA ASN A 469 -1.14 -17.44 -2.08
C ASN A 469 -1.95 -18.12 -0.98
N SER A 470 -2.65 -19.20 -1.34
CA SER A 470 -3.54 -19.94 -0.43
C SER A 470 -2.78 -20.68 0.67
N LYS A 471 -1.51 -21.04 0.44
CA LYS A 471 -0.67 -21.67 1.47
C LYS A 471 -0.48 -20.74 2.68
N LEU A 472 -0.18 -19.47 2.44
CA LEU A 472 -0.07 -18.46 3.49
C LEU A 472 -1.41 -18.25 4.20
N ALA A 473 -2.50 -18.10 3.43
CA ALA A 473 -3.84 -17.90 3.98
C ALA A 473 -4.25 -19.04 4.93
N GLY A 474 -3.98 -20.29 4.55
CA GLY A 474 -4.25 -21.46 5.39
C GLY A 474 -3.32 -21.57 6.59
N HIS A 475 -2.01 -21.29 6.41
CA HIS A 475 -1.02 -21.43 7.49
C HIS A 475 -1.10 -20.31 8.54
N LYS A 476 -1.44 -19.08 8.12
CA LYS A 476 -1.53 -17.89 8.96
C LYS A 476 -2.95 -17.31 8.94
N ASN A 477 -3.94 -18.17 9.13
CA ASN A 477 -5.33 -17.78 9.12
C ASN A 477 -5.71 -16.76 10.24
N ASN A 478 -4.88 -16.66 11.29
CA ASN A 478 -4.99 -15.66 12.34
C ASN A 478 -4.40 -14.28 11.96
N TRP A 479 -3.72 -14.16 10.82
CA TRP A 479 -3.17 -12.89 10.30
C TRP A 479 -3.87 -12.44 9.02
N ILE A 480 -4.28 -13.40 8.18
CA ILE A 480 -4.77 -13.13 6.83
C ILE A 480 -6.30 -13.03 6.82
N ASP A 481 -6.80 -11.91 6.33
CA ASP A 481 -8.22 -11.61 6.22
C ASP A 481 -8.83 -12.09 4.90
N PHE A 482 -8.05 -12.00 3.80
CA PHE A 482 -8.52 -12.30 2.45
C PHE A 482 -7.49 -13.11 1.66
N ASN A 483 -7.93 -14.15 0.97
CA ASN A 483 -7.08 -15.00 0.12
C ASN A 483 -7.26 -14.65 -1.36
N ALA A 484 -6.30 -13.92 -1.95
CA ALA A 484 -6.27 -13.67 -3.37
C ALA A 484 -5.51 -14.79 -4.16
N GLY A 485 -4.87 -15.71 -3.46
CA GLY A 485 -4.16 -16.85 -4.09
C GLY A 485 -5.07 -17.75 -4.92
N SER A 486 -6.36 -17.80 -4.60
CA SER A 486 -7.36 -18.54 -5.39
C SER A 486 -7.50 -18.07 -6.84
N MET A 487 -6.92 -16.91 -7.20
CA MET A 487 -6.87 -16.46 -8.61
C MET A 487 -6.15 -17.45 -9.54
N VAL A 488 -5.13 -18.13 -9.04
CA VAL A 488 -4.39 -19.14 -9.82
C VAL A 488 -4.92 -20.56 -9.61
N GLU A 489 -6.00 -20.71 -8.86
CA GLU A 489 -6.67 -21.97 -8.56
C GLU A 489 -8.01 -22.09 -9.32
N ASP A 490 -9.00 -21.27 -8.95
CA ASP A 490 -10.36 -21.43 -9.43
C ASP A 490 -11.16 -20.13 -9.64
N LYS A 491 -10.65 -18.97 -9.19
CA LYS A 491 -11.37 -17.70 -9.24
C LYS A 491 -10.81 -16.73 -10.28
N SER A 492 -11.70 -15.96 -10.91
CA SER A 492 -11.27 -14.86 -11.76
C SER A 492 -10.89 -13.62 -10.94
N LYS A 493 -10.09 -12.72 -11.55
CA LYS A 493 -9.74 -11.42 -10.97
C LYS A 493 -10.98 -10.61 -10.58
N ASP A 494 -11.99 -10.59 -11.45
CA ASP A 494 -13.21 -9.79 -11.24
C ASP A 494 -14.09 -10.36 -10.11
N GLN A 495 -14.15 -11.68 -9.97
CA GLN A 495 -14.80 -12.32 -8.83
C GLN A 495 -14.10 -11.94 -7.52
N LEU A 496 -12.77 -12.04 -7.47
CA LEU A 496 -12.01 -11.68 -6.27
C LEU A 496 -12.09 -10.18 -5.96
N ALA A 497 -12.15 -9.32 -6.97
CA ALA A 497 -12.34 -7.90 -6.78
C ALA A 497 -13.70 -7.58 -6.15
N GLN A 498 -14.77 -8.23 -6.60
CA GLN A 498 -16.11 -8.07 -6.02
C GLN A 498 -16.15 -8.63 -4.59
N GLU A 499 -15.61 -9.84 -4.36
CA GLU A 499 -15.53 -10.43 -3.00
C GLU A 499 -14.73 -9.54 -2.03
N LEU A 500 -13.62 -8.95 -2.50
CA LEU A 500 -12.82 -8.00 -1.70
C LEU A 500 -13.60 -6.72 -1.44
N PHE A 501 -14.34 -6.22 -2.41
CA PHE A 501 -15.19 -5.04 -2.26
C PHE A 501 -16.27 -5.27 -1.20
N ASP A 502 -16.98 -6.39 -1.27
CA ASP A 502 -18.01 -6.77 -0.29
C ASP A 502 -17.40 -6.96 1.11
N TYR A 503 -16.20 -7.54 1.18
CA TYR A 503 -15.45 -7.68 2.43
C TYR A 503 -15.09 -6.31 3.03
N VAL A 504 -14.59 -5.37 2.22
CA VAL A 504 -14.24 -4.01 2.66
C VAL A 504 -15.48 -3.24 3.12
N LEU A 505 -16.61 -3.35 2.44
CA LEU A 505 -17.88 -2.77 2.91
C LEU A 505 -18.31 -3.34 4.26
N ALA A 506 -18.14 -4.65 4.46
CA ALA A 506 -18.41 -5.28 5.76
C ALA A 506 -17.46 -4.74 6.86
N VAL A 507 -16.16 -4.55 6.56
CA VAL A 507 -15.20 -3.94 7.49
C VAL A 507 -15.58 -2.48 7.78
N ALA A 508 -15.95 -1.72 6.76
CA ALA A 508 -16.44 -0.34 6.93
C ALA A 508 -17.71 -0.28 7.78
N SER A 509 -18.56 -1.32 7.71
CA SER A 509 -19.79 -1.46 8.50
C SER A 509 -19.58 -2.08 9.89
N GLY A 510 -18.33 -2.25 10.35
CA GLY A 510 -18.00 -2.66 11.72
C GLY A 510 -17.47 -4.08 11.88
N LYS A 511 -17.34 -4.87 10.80
CA LYS A 511 -16.62 -6.14 10.89
C LYS A 511 -15.17 -5.87 11.27
N LYS A 512 -14.70 -6.49 12.35
CA LYS A 512 -13.29 -6.40 12.75
C LYS A 512 -12.42 -7.24 11.84
N VAL A 513 -11.23 -6.72 11.52
CA VAL A 513 -10.15 -7.48 10.91
C VAL A 513 -9.34 -8.20 11.98
N LYS A 514 -8.60 -9.23 11.61
CA LYS A 514 -7.88 -10.11 12.55
C LYS A 514 -6.84 -9.39 13.39
N ALA A 515 -6.24 -8.34 12.84
CA ALA A 515 -5.30 -7.51 13.59
C ALA A 515 -6.00 -6.72 14.72
N GLU A 516 -7.21 -6.18 14.48
CA GLU A 516 -8.01 -5.53 15.51
C GLU A 516 -8.47 -6.52 16.59
N GLU A 517 -8.87 -7.74 16.19
CA GLU A 517 -9.23 -8.81 17.14
C GLU A 517 -8.05 -9.19 18.05
N ALA A 518 -6.82 -9.08 17.52
CA ALA A 518 -5.58 -9.32 18.28
C ALA A 518 -5.11 -8.10 19.09
N GLY A 519 -5.76 -6.93 18.95
CA GLY A 519 -5.39 -5.69 19.63
C GLY A 519 -4.11 -5.05 19.08
N PHE A 520 -3.81 -5.22 17.78
CA PHE A 520 -2.61 -4.67 17.16
C PHE A 520 -2.91 -3.32 16.51
N HIS A 521 -2.15 -2.29 16.90
CA HIS A 521 -2.22 -0.92 16.40
C HIS A 521 -0.83 -0.30 16.51
N ASP A 522 -0.19 -0.05 15.39
CA ASP A 522 1.15 0.53 15.37
C ASP A 522 1.15 1.87 14.63
N MET A 523 1.90 2.84 15.16
CA MET A 523 2.16 4.12 14.51
C MET A 523 3.67 4.34 14.41
N ALA A 524 4.14 4.81 13.25
CA ALA A 524 5.51 5.23 13.06
C ALA A 524 5.59 6.47 12.17
N ILE A 525 6.43 7.43 12.56
CA ILE A 525 6.63 8.71 11.87
C ILE A 525 7.94 8.65 11.10
N PHE A 526 7.94 9.12 9.87
CA PHE A 526 9.14 9.16 9.02
C PHE A 526 10.17 10.12 9.61
N LYS A 527 11.41 9.64 9.74
CA LYS A 527 12.54 10.40 10.25
C LYS A 527 13.71 10.32 9.26
N GLN A 528 14.25 11.46 8.90
CA GLN A 528 15.37 11.61 7.96
C GLN A 528 16.61 12.25 8.60
N GLY A 529 16.40 13.20 9.50
CA GLY A 529 17.44 14.07 10.03
C GLY A 529 18.06 13.62 11.35
N VAL A 530 18.81 14.54 11.94
CA VAL A 530 19.48 14.34 13.22
C VAL A 530 18.55 14.54 14.42
N THR A 531 18.91 13.98 15.55
CA THR A 531 18.27 14.20 16.85
C THR A 531 19.22 15.02 17.72
N LEU A 532 18.70 16.04 18.45
CA LEU A 532 19.47 16.86 19.41
C LEU A 532 19.87 16.04 20.64
#